data_1422178784242e54b29b64b9ac92531c
#
_entry.id   1422178784242e54b29b64b9ac92531c
#
_cell.length_a   1.000
_cell.length_b   1.000
_cell.length_c   1.000
_cell.angle_alpha   90.00
_cell.angle_beta   90.00
_cell.angle_gamma   90.00
#
_symmetry.space_group_name_H-M   'P 1'
#
loop_
_entity.id
_entity.type
_entity.pdbx_description
1 polymer ?
#
loop_
_entity_poly.entity_id
_entity_poly.type
_entity_poly.pdbx_seq_one_letter_code
_entity_poly.pdbx_strand_id
1 'polypeptide(L)'
;SIVPDGGRTTTVTFQAGQSREVIDWLEERQGRQNIYFTVNPVMRPMSSKPKKIDIRGMQAIHVDVDPRVGEDLEAERERALRLLREFKPAPTVIIDSGGGFQGFWLLDQEQRTDGSEERAAELEAYNLQVEVLLQADACHNIDRIMHLPGTVNVPGAKKRKKLPKEALATV
;
A
#
# COMPACT_ATOMS: atom_id res chain seq x y z
N SER A 1 8.02 6.30 -6.48
CA SER A 1 6.97 6.89 -7.34
C SER A 1 6.87 6.19 -8.68
N ILE A 2 5.71 6.23 -9.30
CA ILE A 2 5.43 5.60 -10.59
C ILE A 2 4.70 6.61 -11.48
N VAL A 3 5.25 6.87 -12.67
CA VAL A 3 4.55 7.66 -13.71
C VAL A 3 3.39 6.83 -14.25
N PRO A 4 2.16 7.39 -14.34
CA PRO A 4 1.01 6.66 -14.89
C PRO A 4 1.26 6.13 -16.31
N ASP A 5 0.48 5.11 -16.71
CA ASP A 5 0.46 4.53 -18.06
C ASP A 5 1.80 3.93 -18.55
N GLY A 6 2.51 3.24 -17.64
CA GLY A 6 3.72 2.49 -17.97
C GLY A 6 5.00 3.33 -17.99
N GLY A 7 4.95 4.51 -17.40
CA GLY A 7 6.12 5.36 -17.26
C GLY A 7 7.14 4.85 -16.23
N ARG A 8 8.20 5.63 -16.05
CA ARG A 8 9.35 5.27 -15.21
C ARG A 8 8.95 5.11 -13.74
N THR A 9 9.48 4.07 -13.10
CA THR A 9 9.47 3.92 -11.64
C THR A 9 10.75 4.50 -11.05
N THR A 10 10.62 5.31 -9.99
CA THR A 10 11.74 5.84 -9.21
C THR A 10 11.59 5.43 -7.76
N THR A 11 12.63 4.86 -7.19
CA THR A 11 12.67 4.44 -5.79
C THR A 11 13.78 5.19 -5.06
N VAL A 12 13.50 5.60 -3.84
CA VAL A 12 14.45 6.21 -2.92
C VAL A 12 14.19 5.70 -1.51
N THR A 13 15.23 5.59 -0.73
CA THR A 13 15.13 5.28 0.70
C THR A 13 15.60 6.49 1.50
N PHE A 14 14.76 6.94 2.40
CA PHE A 14 15.09 7.99 3.36
C PHE A 14 15.43 7.39 4.72
N GLN A 15 16.34 8.03 5.43
CA GLN A 15 16.69 7.69 6.80
C GLN A 15 15.79 8.46 7.79
N ALA A 16 15.68 7.95 9.00
CA ALA A 16 15.01 8.69 10.06
C ALA A 16 15.66 10.09 10.25
N GLY A 17 14.81 11.11 10.36
CA GLY A 17 15.27 12.50 10.46
C GLY A 17 15.37 13.28 9.15
N GLN A 18 15.28 12.62 8.00
CA GLN A 18 15.31 13.25 6.66
C GLN A 18 13.94 13.81 6.24
N SER A 19 13.20 14.42 7.16
CA SER A 19 11.83 14.88 6.87
C SER A 19 11.79 15.95 5.78
N ARG A 20 12.78 16.84 5.73
CA ARG A 20 12.84 17.90 4.71
C ARG A 20 13.04 17.33 3.32
N GLU A 21 14.00 16.43 3.17
CA GLU A 21 14.30 15.75 1.90
C GLU A 21 13.12 14.92 1.41
N VAL A 22 12.37 14.29 2.34
CA VAL A 22 11.12 13.59 2.01
C VAL A 22 10.11 14.56 1.42
N ILE A 23 9.87 15.70 2.08
CA ILE A 23 8.90 16.71 1.64
C ILE A 23 9.29 17.24 0.24
N ASP A 24 10.52 17.68 0.07
CA ASP A 24 11.03 18.22 -1.20
C ASP A 24 10.86 17.18 -2.33
N TRP A 25 11.16 15.91 -2.05
CA TRP A 25 11.00 14.81 -3.01
C TRP A 25 9.53 14.53 -3.37
N LEU A 26 8.62 14.67 -2.41
CA LEU A 26 7.17 14.52 -2.62
C LEU A 26 6.61 15.68 -3.46
N GLU A 27 6.96 16.92 -3.13
CA GLU A 27 6.49 18.13 -3.81
C GLU A 27 6.84 18.13 -5.31
N GLU A 28 8.05 17.66 -5.66
CA GLU A 28 8.46 17.53 -7.07
C GLU A 28 7.57 16.56 -7.88
N ARG A 29 6.87 15.62 -7.21
CA ARG A 29 6.15 14.50 -7.86
C ARG A 29 4.64 14.55 -7.66
N GLN A 30 4.20 15.32 -6.67
CA GLN A 30 2.79 15.44 -6.30
C GLN A 30 1.91 15.85 -7.50
N GLY A 31 0.82 15.10 -7.74
CA GLY A 31 -0.11 15.32 -8.85
C GLY A 31 0.42 14.94 -10.25
N ARG A 32 1.66 14.46 -10.36
CA ARG A 32 2.27 14.02 -11.62
C ARG A 32 2.57 12.53 -11.64
N GLN A 33 2.86 11.97 -10.49
CA GLN A 33 3.22 10.57 -10.30
C GLN A 33 2.48 9.99 -9.11
N ASN A 34 2.15 8.72 -9.19
CA ASN A 34 1.65 7.99 -8.03
C ASN A 34 2.79 7.71 -7.07
N ILE A 35 2.61 8.07 -5.82
CA ILE A 35 3.61 7.91 -4.78
C ILE A 35 3.20 6.78 -3.84
N TYR A 36 4.11 5.85 -3.63
CA TYR A 36 3.90 4.67 -2.82
C TYR A 36 4.98 4.57 -1.75
N PHE A 37 4.65 3.91 -0.64
CA PHE A 37 5.62 3.48 0.37
C PHE A 37 5.66 1.95 0.44
N THR A 38 6.79 1.40 0.86
CA THR A 38 6.88 -0.02 1.23
C THR A 38 6.23 -0.23 2.58
N VAL A 39 5.29 -1.18 2.68
CA VAL A 39 4.59 -1.46 3.94
C VAL A 39 5.57 -1.94 5.00
N ASN A 40 6.53 -2.74 4.59
CA ASN A 40 7.49 -3.38 5.48
C ASN A 40 8.90 -2.83 5.26
N PRO A 41 9.76 -2.80 6.32
CA PRO A 41 11.08 -2.23 6.24
C PRO A 41 12.01 -3.08 5.36
N VAL A 42 12.91 -2.40 4.66
CA VAL A 42 13.96 -3.02 3.87
C VAL A 42 15.25 -3.18 4.68
N MET A 43 16.10 -4.15 4.32
CA MET A 43 17.37 -4.41 5.01
C MET A 43 18.43 -3.35 4.71
N ARG A 44 18.34 -2.66 3.57
CA ARG A 44 19.31 -1.67 3.08
C ARG A 44 18.64 -0.63 2.21
N PRO A 45 19.26 0.53 1.98
CA PRO A 45 18.75 1.50 1.03
C PRO A 45 18.56 0.91 -0.38
N MET A 46 17.42 1.23 -1.01
CA MET A 46 17.02 0.69 -2.31
C MET A 46 16.93 1.79 -3.35
N SER A 47 17.37 1.49 -4.59
CA SER A 47 17.20 2.32 -5.79
C SER A 47 16.18 1.75 -6.78
N SER A 48 15.60 0.58 -6.46
CA SER A 48 14.54 -0.08 -7.22
C SER A 48 13.48 -0.63 -6.26
N LYS A 49 12.30 -1.02 -6.79
CA LYS A 49 11.29 -1.67 -5.95
C LYS A 49 11.92 -2.89 -5.25
N PRO A 50 11.80 -2.99 -3.91
CA PRO A 50 12.28 -4.15 -3.17
C PRO A 50 11.62 -5.43 -3.66
N LYS A 51 12.36 -6.52 -3.58
CA LYS A 51 11.87 -7.89 -3.71
C LYS A 51 11.70 -8.50 -2.31
N LYS A 52 11.04 -9.64 -2.23
CA LYS A 52 10.81 -10.38 -0.99
C LYS A 52 12.08 -10.54 -0.14
N ILE A 53 13.21 -10.90 -0.77
CA ILE A 53 14.51 -11.07 -0.12
C ILE A 53 15.15 -9.79 0.42
N ASP A 54 14.68 -8.62 -0.03
CA ASP A 54 15.18 -7.32 0.43
C ASP A 54 14.43 -6.83 1.67
N ILE A 55 13.32 -7.50 2.04
CA ILE A 55 12.51 -7.13 3.20
C ILE A 55 13.17 -7.65 4.48
N ARG A 56 13.31 -6.76 5.47
CA ARG A 56 13.91 -7.10 6.77
C ARG A 56 12.98 -7.91 7.65
N GLY A 57 11.68 -7.60 7.59
CA GLY A 57 10.66 -8.24 8.38
C GLY A 57 9.29 -7.63 8.16
N MET A 58 8.26 -8.24 8.72
CA MET A 58 6.89 -7.74 8.69
C MET A 58 6.62 -6.86 9.91
N GLN A 59 6.23 -5.61 9.68
CA GLN A 59 5.78 -4.66 10.71
C GLN A 59 4.26 -4.52 10.75
N ALA A 60 3.59 -4.85 9.66
CA ALA A 60 2.15 -4.75 9.56
C ALA A 60 1.56 -5.87 8.70
N ILE A 61 0.44 -6.42 9.14
CA ILE A 61 -0.49 -7.10 8.26
C ILE A 61 -1.22 -6.02 7.46
N HIS A 62 -1.51 -6.26 6.19
CA HIS A 62 -2.13 -5.27 5.33
C HIS A 62 -3.08 -5.90 4.30
N VAL A 63 -4.04 -5.12 3.88
CA VAL A 63 -4.97 -5.47 2.79
C VAL A 63 -5.27 -4.24 1.94
N ASP A 64 -5.72 -4.49 0.71
CA ASP A 64 -6.21 -3.48 -0.24
C ASP A 64 -7.62 -3.89 -0.70
N VAL A 65 -8.62 -3.07 -0.43
CA VAL A 65 -10.02 -3.35 -0.75
C VAL A 65 -10.50 -2.33 -1.77
N ASP A 66 -10.37 -2.70 -3.04
CA ASP A 66 -10.83 -1.89 -4.17
C ASP A 66 -12.33 -2.13 -4.46
N PRO A 67 -13.03 -1.14 -5.05
CA PRO A 67 -14.35 -1.32 -5.61
C PRO A 67 -14.38 -2.42 -6.68
N ARG A 68 -15.41 -3.26 -6.66
CA ARG A 68 -15.61 -4.29 -7.68
C ARG A 68 -15.98 -3.67 -9.02
N VAL A 69 -15.46 -4.24 -10.11
CA VAL A 69 -15.71 -3.73 -11.45
C VAL A 69 -17.17 -3.97 -11.86
N GLY A 70 -17.84 -2.92 -12.34
CA GLY A 70 -19.22 -3.01 -12.82
C GLY A 70 -20.29 -2.69 -11.78
N GLU A 71 -19.90 -2.51 -10.52
CA GLU A 71 -20.78 -2.11 -9.43
C GLU A 71 -20.79 -0.58 -9.25
N ASP A 72 -21.76 -0.08 -8.49
CA ASP A 72 -21.82 1.34 -8.14
C ASP A 72 -20.62 1.73 -7.27
N LEU A 73 -19.90 2.76 -7.66
CA LEU A 73 -18.64 3.15 -7.04
C LEU A 73 -18.81 3.56 -5.57
N GLU A 74 -19.84 4.36 -5.27
CA GLU A 74 -20.04 4.86 -3.90
C GLU A 74 -20.49 3.73 -2.97
N ALA A 75 -21.41 2.89 -3.42
CA ALA A 75 -21.86 1.71 -2.66
C ALA A 75 -20.68 0.74 -2.38
N GLU A 76 -19.79 0.55 -3.35
CA GLU A 76 -18.61 -0.30 -3.18
C GLU A 76 -17.56 0.30 -2.25
N ARG A 77 -17.37 1.62 -2.27
CA ARG A 77 -16.51 2.31 -1.32
C ARG A 77 -17.08 2.21 0.10
N GLU A 78 -18.38 2.40 0.29
CA GLU A 78 -19.05 2.21 1.58
C GLU A 78 -18.91 0.76 2.07
N ARG A 79 -19.08 -0.23 1.17
CA ARG A 79 -18.87 -1.65 1.48
C ARG A 79 -17.43 -1.89 1.96
N ALA A 80 -16.44 -1.43 1.22
CA ALA A 80 -15.03 -1.62 1.54
C ALA A 80 -14.67 -1.02 2.91
N LEU A 81 -15.10 0.20 3.18
CA LEU A 81 -14.86 0.88 4.45
C LEU A 81 -15.55 0.17 5.61
N ARG A 82 -16.79 -0.28 5.42
CA ARG A 82 -17.54 -1.05 6.42
C ARG A 82 -16.86 -2.36 6.75
N LEU A 83 -16.41 -3.14 5.75
CA LEU A 83 -15.68 -4.38 5.95
C LEU A 83 -14.45 -4.19 6.85
N LEU A 84 -13.67 -3.13 6.60
CA LEU A 84 -12.49 -2.82 7.41
C LEU A 84 -12.85 -2.40 8.84
N ARG A 85 -13.89 -1.56 9.01
CA ARG A 85 -14.30 -1.06 10.34
C ARG A 85 -14.93 -2.14 11.22
N GLU A 86 -15.64 -3.07 10.61
CA GLU A 86 -16.33 -4.16 11.32
C GLU A 86 -15.39 -5.35 11.61
N PHE A 87 -14.27 -5.46 10.90
CA PHE A 87 -13.29 -6.54 11.11
C PHE A 87 -12.73 -6.54 12.53
N LYS A 88 -12.51 -7.72 13.09
CA LYS A 88 -11.95 -7.88 14.44
C LYS A 88 -10.71 -8.78 14.41
N PRO A 89 -9.60 -8.33 14.97
CA PRO A 89 -9.38 -6.99 15.57
C PRO A 89 -9.46 -5.88 14.51
N ALA A 90 -9.86 -4.67 14.95
CA ALA A 90 -9.94 -3.53 14.04
C ALA A 90 -8.55 -3.16 13.49
N PRO A 91 -8.45 -2.67 12.24
CA PRO A 91 -7.20 -2.12 11.72
C PRO A 91 -6.66 -1.00 12.61
N THR A 92 -5.36 -0.93 12.77
CA THR A 92 -4.69 0.19 13.45
C THR A 92 -4.81 1.48 12.64
N VAL A 93 -4.75 1.35 11.31
CA VAL A 93 -4.86 2.46 10.36
C VAL A 93 -5.69 2.02 9.16
N ILE A 94 -6.57 2.90 8.69
CA ILE A 94 -7.26 2.79 7.40
C ILE A 94 -6.86 3.97 6.55
N ILE A 95 -6.37 3.73 5.33
CA ILE A 95 -6.03 4.76 4.35
C ILE A 95 -7.07 4.70 3.23
N ASP A 96 -7.73 5.83 2.95
CA ASP A 96 -8.45 6.02 1.70
C ASP A 96 -7.43 6.33 0.60
N SER A 97 -7.22 5.40 -0.33
CA SER A 97 -6.29 5.57 -1.45
C SER A 97 -6.85 6.46 -2.57
N GLY A 98 -8.08 6.95 -2.41
CA GLY A 98 -8.84 7.64 -3.43
C GLY A 98 -9.58 6.70 -4.39
N GLY A 99 -9.12 5.48 -4.56
CA GLY A 99 -9.78 4.44 -5.36
C GLY A 99 -10.53 3.43 -4.51
N GLY A 100 -9.88 2.94 -3.48
CA GLY A 100 -10.37 1.98 -2.49
C GLY A 100 -9.79 2.31 -1.13
N PHE A 101 -9.79 1.33 -0.24
CA PHE A 101 -9.31 1.49 1.14
C PHE A 101 -8.23 0.46 1.45
N GLN A 102 -7.19 0.91 2.15
CA GLN A 102 -6.09 0.09 2.61
C GLN A 102 -6.17 -0.05 4.13
N GLY A 103 -6.18 -1.28 4.63
CA GLY A 103 -6.20 -1.59 6.06
C GLY A 103 -4.84 -2.07 6.53
N PHE A 104 -4.40 -1.59 7.70
CA PHE A 104 -3.12 -1.98 8.31
C PHE A 104 -3.33 -2.36 9.78
N TRP A 105 -2.76 -3.48 10.18
CA TRP A 105 -2.64 -3.93 11.57
C TRP A 105 -1.17 -3.90 11.93
N LEU A 106 -0.76 -2.87 12.65
CA LEU A 106 0.61 -2.75 13.12
C LEU A 106 0.90 -3.83 14.16
N LEU A 107 2.03 -4.49 14.02
CA LEU A 107 2.48 -5.52 14.96
C LEU A 107 3.26 -4.86 16.10
N ASP A 108 3.08 -5.36 17.32
CA ASP A 108 3.82 -4.91 18.50
C ASP A 108 5.32 -5.13 18.34
N GLN A 109 5.70 -6.16 17.60
CA GLN A 109 7.09 -6.49 17.30
C GLN A 109 7.25 -6.89 15.83
N GLU A 110 8.32 -6.40 15.22
CA GLU A 110 8.70 -6.80 13.86
C GLU A 110 8.99 -8.31 13.79
N GLN A 111 8.34 -8.98 12.86
CA GLN A 111 8.59 -10.39 12.57
C GLN A 111 9.68 -10.51 11.51
N ARG A 112 10.90 -10.83 11.92
CA ARG A 112 12.08 -10.83 11.06
C ARG A 112 12.02 -11.92 9.99
N THR A 113 12.45 -11.57 8.79
CA THR A 113 12.69 -12.50 7.69
C THR A 113 14.18 -12.71 7.44
N ASP A 114 14.98 -11.67 7.64
CA ASP A 114 16.43 -11.63 7.41
C ASP A 114 16.84 -12.17 6.04
N GLY A 115 16.01 -11.92 5.02
CA GLY A 115 16.22 -12.35 3.64
C GLY A 115 15.80 -13.79 3.34
N SER A 116 15.20 -14.51 4.28
CA SER A 116 14.65 -15.85 4.03
C SER A 116 13.33 -15.76 3.27
N GLU A 117 13.28 -16.38 2.09
CA GLU A 117 12.04 -16.46 1.29
C GLU A 117 11.01 -17.38 1.94
N GLU A 118 11.44 -18.45 2.61
CA GLU A 118 10.56 -19.38 3.34
C GLU A 118 9.87 -18.65 4.50
N ARG A 119 10.66 -17.92 5.31
CA ARG A 119 10.11 -17.14 6.41
C ARG A 119 9.20 -16.03 5.92
N ALA A 120 9.52 -15.38 4.81
CA ALA A 120 8.65 -14.40 4.18
C ALA A 120 7.31 -15.01 3.74
N ALA A 121 7.34 -16.20 3.13
CA ALA A 121 6.13 -16.92 2.72
C ALA A 121 5.24 -17.33 3.92
N GLU A 122 5.84 -17.74 5.03
CA GLU A 122 5.08 -18.00 6.27
C GLU A 122 4.36 -16.76 6.77
N LEU A 123 5.03 -15.59 6.74
CA LEU A 123 4.44 -14.32 7.17
C LEU A 123 3.36 -13.84 6.18
N GLU A 124 3.56 -14.01 4.89
CA GLU A 124 2.56 -13.70 3.86
C GLU A 124 1.25 -14.49 4.05
N ALA A 125 1.31 -15.69 4.64
CA ALA A 125 0.13 -16.48 4.92
C ALA A 125 -0.86 -15.77 5.89
N TYR A 126 -0.38 -14.92 6.79
CA TYR A 126 -1.24 -14.10 7.65
C TYR A 126 -1.95 -13.01 6.84
N ASN A 127 -1.23 -12.31 5.95
CA ASN A 127 -1.85 -11.34 5.04
C ASN A 127 -2.90 -12.04 4.15
N LEU A 128 -2.59 -13.21 3.61
CA LEU A 128 -3.49 -13.98 2.77
C LEU A 128 -4.78 -14.37 3.50
N GLN A 129 -4.69 -14.74 4.78
CA GLN A 129 -5.88 -15.05 5.57
C GLN A 129 -6.80 -13.84 5.71
N VAL A 130 -6.25 -12.67 6.02
CA VAL A 130 -7.04 -11.44 6.15
C VAL A 130 -7.60 -11.00 4.79
N GLU A 131 -6.81 -11.12 3.72
CA GLU A 131 -7.24 -10.87 2.33
C GLU A 131 -8.46 -11.72 1.96
N VAL A 132 -8.43 -13.02 2.24
CA VAL A 132 -9.54 -13.94 1.98
C VAL A 132 -10.77 -13.60 2.81
N LEU A 133 -10.60 -13.35 4.11
CA LEU A 133 -11.71 -13.02 5.01
C LEU A 133 -12.41 -11.72 4.63
N LEU A 134 -11.69 -10.73 4.15
CA LEU A 134 -12.23 -9.44 3.73
C LEU A 134 -12.63 -9.41 2.25
N GLN A 135 -12.41 -10.49 1.49
CA GLN A 135 -12.60 -10.52 0.04
C GLN A 135 -11.84 -9.37 -0.65
N ALA A 136 -10.63 -9.13 -0.17
CA ALA A 136 -9.76 -8.04 -0.62
C ALA A 136 -9.01 -8.41 -1.90
N ASP A 137 -8.35 -7.43 -2.52
CA ASP A 137 -7.52 -7.66 -3.69
C ASP A 137 -6.25 -8.45 -3.34
N ALA A 138 -5.71 -9.22 -4.33
CA ALA A 138 -4.49 -10.01 -4.16
C ALA A 138 -3.27 -9.11 -3.89
N CYS A 139 -2.95 -8.93 -2.62
CA CYS A 139 -1.90 -8.02 -2.17
C CYS A 139 -1.08 -8.53 -0.98
N HIS A 140 -1.18 -9.82 -0.65
CA HIS A 140 -0.57 -10.42 0.54
C HIS A 140 0.96 -10.46 0.58
N ASN A 141 1.63 -10.14 -0.52
CA ASN A 141 3.08 -10.19 -0.63
C ASN A 141 3.78 -9.21 0.33
N ILE A 142 4.84 -9.67 1.00
CA ILE A 142 5.56 -8.92 2.03
C ILE A 142 6.30 -7.69 1.47
N ASP A 143 6.68 -7.70 0.19
CA ASP A 143 7.31 -6.60 -0.54
C ASP A 143 6.29 -5.62 -1.17
N ARG A 144 5.07 -5.62 -0.63
CA ARG A 144 3.99 -4.76 -1.12
C ARG A 144 4.32 -3.30 -0.95
N ILE A 145 3.96 -2.53 -1.98
CA ILE A 145 3.92 -1.07 -1.92
C ILE A 145 2.46 -0.62 -1.90
N MET A 146 2.14 0.36 -1.08
CA MET A 146 0.82 0.94 -0.91
C MET A 146 0.85 2.44 -1.18
N HIS A 147 -0.30 3.02 -1.54
CA HIS A 147 -0.38 4.44 -1.85
C HIS A 147 -0.08 5.29 -0.61
N LEU A 148 0.81 6.27 -0.74
CA LEU A 148 1.21 7.11 0.38
C LEU A 148 0.08 8.12 0.70
N PRO A 149 -0.47 8.15 1.93
CA PRO A 149 -1.44 9.17 2.32
C PRO A 149 -0.82 10.57 2.26
N GLY A 150 -1.65 11.58 2.00
CA GLY A 150 -1.19 12.95 1.74
C GLY A 150 -0.75 13.19 0.30
N THR A 151 -0.81 12.17 -0.57
CA THR A 151 -0.43 12.30 -1.99
C THR A 151 -1.61 12.05 -2.93
N VAL A 152 -1.56 12.66 -4.12
CA VAL A 152 -2.62 12.52 -5.12
C VAL A 152 -2.47 11.20 -5.87
N ASN A 153 -3.54 10.41 -5.90
CA ASN A 153 -3.65 9.24 -6.76
C ASN A 153 -4.03 9.71 -8.16
N VAL A 154 -3.12 9.53 -9.10
CA VAL A 154 -3.29 9.90 -10.52
C VAL A 154 -3.65 8.64 -11.32
N PRO A 155 -4.92 8.46 -11.69
CA PRO A 155 -5.34 7.23 -12.35
C PRO A 155 -4.78 7.14 -13.78
N GLY A 156 -4.04 6.08 -14.06
CA GLY A 156 -3.70 5.69 -15.43
C GLY A 156 -4.92 5.17 -16.20
N ALA A 157 -4.79 5.01 -17.52
CA ALA A 157 -5.89 4.63 -18.42
C ALA A 157 -6.69 3.39 -17.94
N LYS A 158 -6.01 2.38 -17.40
CA LYS A 158 -6.65 1.17 -16.86
C LYS A 158 -7.45 1.44 -15.57
N LYS A 159 -6.97 2.35 -14.72
CA LYS A 159 -7.62 2.69 -13.45
C LYS A 159 -8.76 3.68 -13.58
N ARG A 160 -8.83 4.46 -14.67
CA ARG A 160 -9.89 5.46 -14.90
C ARG A 160 -11.31 4.88 -14.93
N LYS A 161 -11.43 3.58 -15.14
CA LYS A 161 -12.72 2.86 -15.05
C LYS A 161 -13.21 2.74 -13.59
N LYS A 162 -12.30 2.64 -12.62
CA LYS A 162 -12.59 2.53 -11.18
C LYS A 162 -12.45 3.87 -10.46
N LEU A 163 -11.54 4.73 -10.92
CA LEU A 163 -11.27 6.06 -10.36
C LEU A 163 -11.22 7.06 -11.52
N PRO A 164 -12.34 7.68 -11.88
CA PRO A 164 -12.43 8.56 -13.06
C PRO A 164 -11.67 9.88 -12.92
N LYS A 165 -11.36 10.29 -11.69
CA LYS A 165 -10.67 11.54 -11.36
C LYS A 165 -9.47 11.29 -10.45
N GLU A 166 -8.58 12.26 -10.40
CA GLU A 166 -7.55 12.33 -9.37
C GLU A 166 -8.20 12.46 -7.98
N ALA A 167 -7.63 11.79 -6.99
CA ALA A 167 -8.11 11.85 -5.62
C ALA A 167 -6.94 11.91 -4.64
N LEU A 168 -7.09 12.73 -3.58
CA LEU A 168 -6.13 12.78 -2.49
C LEU A 168 -6.29 11.53 -1.62
N ALA A 169 -5.20 10.82 -1.37
CA ALA A 169 -5.18 9.75 -0.39
C ALA A 169 -5.17 10.33 1.03
N THR A 170 -6.02 9.81 1.92
CA THR A 170 -6.19 10.31 3.30
C THR A 170 -6.17 9.18 4.33
N VAL A 171 -5.93 9.52 5.60
CA VAL A 171 -6.03 8.60 6.74
C VAL A 171 -7.38 8.78 7.41
#